data_27bc206e3a25e827e01a741469232095
#
_entry.id   27bc206e3a25e827e01a741469232095
#
_cell.length_a   1.000
_cell.length_b   1.000
_cell.length_c   1.000
_cell.angle_alpha   90.00
_cell.angle_beta   90.00
_cell.angle_gamma   90.00
#
_symmetry.space_group_name_H-M   'P 1'
#
loop_
_entity.id
_entity.type
_entity.pdbx_description
1 polymer ?
#
loop_
_entity_poly.entity_id
_entity_poly.type
_entity_poly.pdbx_seq_one_letter_code
_entity_poly.pdbx_strand_id
1 'polypeptide(L)'
;ISLIGNGLGILASQLLIARMEKKGTVSRTSVVMSTSAGYILCLVLFAVGRSFWFMLLVFLLAGLMRTIKEPVLAAWMNDHVEEKMRATVFSTSGQLDSFGQIIGGPIVGLVAQQVSIPWGLVCTAFLLLPALFLVPVAGKKRD
;
A
#
# COMPACT_ATOMS: atom_id res chain seq x y z
N ILE A 1 6.10 7.10 -19.72
CA ILE A 1 4.74 6.86 -19.16
C ILE A 1 4.78 6.78 -17.63
N SER A 2 5.79 6.13 -17.03
CA SER A 2 5.91 6.01 -15.57
C SER A 2 6.15 7.35 -14.85
N LEU A 3 6.92 8.27 -15.44
CA LEU A 3 7.21 9.59 -14.85
C LEU A 3 5.96 10.49 -14.73
N ILE A 4 5.09 10.47 -15.73
CA ILE A 4 3.83 11.24 -15.73
C ILE A 4 2.85 10.64 -14.72
N GLY A 5 2.76 9.31 -14.64
CA GLY A 5 1.92 8.61 -13.67
C GLY A 5 2.35 8.87 -12.22
N ASN A 6 3.65 8.84 -11.96
CA ASN A 6 4.19 9.17 -10.64
C ASN A 6 3.98 10.65 -10.27
N GLY A 7 4.17 11.57 -11.21
CA GLY A 7 3.93 13.01 -11.00
C GLY A 7 2.48 13.33 -10.64
N LEU A 8 1.52 12.77 -11.38
CA LEU A 8 0.09 12.91 -11.09
C LEU A 8 -0.29 12.26 -9.76
N GLY A 9 0.28 11.10 -9.44
CA GLY A 9 0.07 10.42 -8.16
C GLY A 9 0.56 11.24 -6.98
N ILE A 10 1.73 11.86 -7.08
CA ILE A 10 2.29 12.74 -6.03
C ILE A 10 1.41 13.98 -5.84
N LEU A 11 0.98 14.62 -6.92
CA LEU A 11 0.07 15.77 -6.83
C LEU A 11 -1.30 15.38 -6.23
N ALA A 12 -1.86 14.26 -6.64
CA ALA A 12 -3.10 13.74 -6.09
C ALA A 12 -2.98 13.41 -4.59
N SER A 13 -1.86 12.81 -4.17
CA SER A 13 -1.61 12.51 -2.76
C SER A 13 -1.45 13.78 -1.92
N GLN A 14 -0.73 14.79 -2.41
CA GLN A 14 -0.57 16.07 -1.72
C GLN A 14 -1.90 16.83 -1.59
N LEU A 15 -2.71 16.84 -2.64
CA LEU A 15 -4.04 17.47 -2.61
C LEU A 15 -4.99 16.75 -1.64
N LEU A 16 -4.94 15.41 -1.58
CA LEU A 16 -5.71 14.62 -0.64
C LEU A 16 -5.27 14.86 0.80
N ILE A 17 -3.97 14.87 1.08
CA ILE A 17 -3.42 15.15 2.41
C ILE A 17 -3.82 16.56 2.85
N ALA A 18 -3.66 17.56 1.98
CA ALA A 18 -4.03 18.95 2.27
C ALA A 18 -5.54 19.13 2.53
N ARG A 19 -6.40 18.38 1.81
CA ARG A 19 -7.86 18.38 2.06
C ARG A 19 -8.22 17.67 3.36
N MET A 20 -7.49 16.64 3.73
CA MET A 20 -7.71 15.90 4.98
C MET A 20 -7.30 16.73 6.20
N GLU A 21 -6.19 17.45 6.13
CA GLU A 21 -5.76 18.38 7.19
C GLU A 21 -6.78 19.51 7.40
N LYS A 22 -7.36 20.05 6.32
CA LYS A 22 -8.40 21.08 6.41
C LYS A 22 -9.72 20.61 7.00
N LYS A 23 -10.07 19.33 6.89
CA LYS A 23 -11.36 18.79 7.37
C LYS A 23 -11.33 18.21 8.78
N GLY A 24 -10.16 17.98 9.38
CA GLY A 24 -10.00 17.53 10.78
C GLY A 24 -10.69 16.21 11.17
N THR A 25 -11.36 15.53 10.22
CA THR A 25 -12.34 14.47 10.50
C THR A 25 -11.88 13.07 10.12
N VAL A 26 -10.74 12.91 9.44
CA VAL A 26 -10.33 11.58 8.97
C VAL A 26 -9.02 11.19 9.65
N SER A 27 -9.08 10.17 10.49
CA SER A 27 -7.89 9.58 11.11
C SER A 27 -6.92 9.06 10.03
N ARG A 28 -5.64 9.37 10.16
CA ARG A 28 -4.58 8.86 9.25
C ARG A 28 -4.60 7.33 9.18
N THR A 29 -4.91 6.67 10.30
CA THR A 29 -5.12 5.22 10.37
C THR A 29 -6.22 4.75 9.42
N SER A 30 -7.37 5.44 9.36
CA SER A 30 -8.47 5.11 8.44
C SER A 30 -8.06 5.23 6.98
N VAL A 31 -7.23 6.21 6.64
CA VAL A 31 -6.74 6.38 5.25
C VAL A 31 -5.77 5.27 4.86
N VAL A 32 -4.83 4.93 5.74
CA VAL A 32 -3.90 3.81 5.51
C VAL A 32 -4.68 2.49 5.36
N MET A 33 -5.72 2.28 6.17
CA MET A 33 -6.57 1.10 6.06
C MET A 33 -7.37 1.08 4.75
N SER A 34 -8.04 2.17 4.40
CA SER A 34 -8.87 2.22 3.19
C SER A 34 -8.03 2.10 1.92
N THR A 35 -6.86 2.75 1.85
CA THR A 35 -5.96 2.62 0.71
C THR A 35 -5.34 1.22 0.61
N SER A 36 -5.01 0.59 1.74
CA SER A 36 -4.51 -0.78 1.76
C SER A 36 -5.58 -1.78 1.33
N ALA A 37 -6.81 -1.64 1.83
CA ALA A 37 -7.94 -2.48 1.42
C ALA A 37 -8.27 -2.28 -0.07
N GLY A 38 -8.27 -1.04 -0.55
CA GLY A 38 -8.45 -0.72 -1.97
C GLY A 38 -7.37 -1.33 -2.85
N TYR A 39 -6.11 -1.31 -2.41
CA TYR A 39 -5.00 -1.94 -3.14
C TYR A 39 -5.17 -3.47 -3.23
N ILE A 40 -5.52 -4.13 -2.12
CA ILE A 40 -5.78 -5.57 -2.10
C ILE A 40 -6.95 -5.92 -3.02
N LEU A 41 -8.04 -5.13 -2.98
CA LEU A 41 -9.18 -5.30 -3.87
C LEU A 41 -8.77 -5.17 -5.34
N CYS A 42 -7.95 -4.18 -5.68
CA CYS A 42 -7.41 -4.02 -7.04
C CYS A 42 -6.60 -5.24 -7.49
N LEU A 43 -5.76 -5.83 -6.62
CA LEU A 43 -5.01 -7.04 -6.95
C LEU A 43 -5.93 -8.22 -7.27
N VAL A 44 -7.00 -8.42 -6.48
CA VAL A 44 -7.98 -9.47 -6.71
C VAL A 44 -8.77 -9.22 -8.01
N LEU A 45 -9.22 -7.99 -8.23
CA LEU A 45 -9.93 -7.61 -9.47
C LEU A 45 -9.04 -7.79 -10.71
N PHE A 46 -7.76 -7.46 -10.59
CA PHE A 46 -6.80 -7.68 -11.68
C PHE A 46 -6.62 -9.17 -11.98
N ALA A 47 -6.62 -10.03 -10.95
CA ALA A 47 -6.50 -11.47 -11.10
C ALA A 47 -7.70 -12.10 -11.84
N VAL A 48 -8.90 -11.54 -11.67
CA VAL A 48 -10.15 -12.02 -12.31
C VAL A 48 -10.42 -11.34 -13.65
N GLY A 49 -9.71 -10.24 -13.94
CA GLY A 49 -9.90 -9.43 -15.15
C GLY A 49 -9.63 -10.23 -16.44
N ARG A 50 -10.54 -10.11 -17.41
CA ARG A 50 -10.43 -10.76 -18.72
C ARG A 50 -10.27 -9.76 -19.87
N SER A 51 -10.63 -8.49 -19.64
CA SER A 51 -10.54 -7.44 -20.65
C SER A 51 -9.28 -6.61 -20.44
N PHE A 52 -8.52 -6.34 -21.52
CA PHE A 52 -7.32 -5.51 -21.45
C PHE A 52 -7.60 -4.12 -20.86
N TRP A 53 -8.68 -3.47 -21.26
CA TRP A 53 -9.04 -2.14 -20.77
C TRP A 53 -9.40 -2.14 -19.28
N PHE A 54 -10.10 -3.19 -18.83
CA PHE A 54 -10.42 -3.36 -17.42
C PHE A 54 -9.14 -3.58 -16.61
N MET A 55 -8.24 -4.44 -17.05
CA MET A 55 -6.97 -4.71 -16.38
C MET A 55 -6.09 -3.45 -16.32
N LEU A 56 -6.03 -2.66 -17.41
CA LEU A 56 -5.31 -1.40 -17.44
C LEU A 56 -5.87 -0.40 -16.42
N LEU A 57 -7.19 -0.25 -16.34
CA LEU A 57 -7.85 0.62 -15.38
C LEU A 57 -7.57 0.21 -13.94
N VAL A 58 -7.70 -1.08 -13.64
CA VAL A 58 -7.41 -1.62 -12.29
C VAL A 58 -5.94 -1.45 -11.92
N PHE A 59 -5.02 -1.65 -12.87
CA PHE A 59 -3.59 -1.42 -12.67
C PHE A 59 -3.28 0.05 -12.32
N LEU A 60 -3.88 0.99 -13.05
CA LEU A 60 -3.73 2.42 -12.77
C LEU A 60 -4.29 2.78 -11.38
N LEU A 61 -5.45 2.23 -11.02
CA LEU A 61 -6.06 2.40 -9.70
C LEU A 61 -5.17 1.84 -8.58
N ALA A 62 -4.62 0.65 -8.76
CA ALA A 62 -3.68 0.05 -7.81
C ALA A 62 -2.43 0.93 -7.62
N GLY A 63 -1.88 1.46 -8.70
CA GLY A 63 -0.77 2.41 -8.67
C GLY A 63 -1.10 3.68 -7.87
N LEU A 64 -2.28 4.24 -8.09
CA LEU A 64 -2.77 5.41 -7.32
C LEU A 64 -2.90 5.10 -5.83
N MET A 65 -3.49 3.95 -5.47
CA MET A 65 -3.63 3.54 -4.06
C MET A 65 -2.26 3.40 -3.38
N ARG A 66 -1.29 2.81 -4.07
CA ARG A 66 0.08 2.68 -3.57
C ARG A 66 0.74 4.05 -3.37
N THR A 67 0.65 4.93 -4.35
CA THR A 67 1.25 6.27 -4.29
C THR A 67 0.67 7.13 -3.16
N ILE A 68 -0.62 6.98 -2.85
CA ILE A 68 -1.27 7.67 -1.73
C ILE A 68 -0.86 7.05 -0.40
N LYS A 69 -0.77 5.73 -0.32
CA LYS A 69 -0.48 5.00 0.91
C LYS A 69 0.91 5.34 1.47
N GLU A 70 1.94 5.38 0.62
CA GLU A 70 3.33 5.54 1.06
C GLU A 70 3.57 6.83 1.88
N PRO A 71 3.20 8.05 1.42
CA PRO A 71 3.40 9.25 2.20
C PRO A 71 2.50 9.33 3.44
N VAL A 72 1.28 8.81 3.38
CA VAL A 72 0.37 8.79 4.53
C VAL A 72 0.90 7.84 5.61
N LEU A 73 1.44 6.68 5.23
CA LEU A 73 2.06 5.74 6.15
C LEU A 73 3.31 6.35 6.79
N ALA A 74 4.16 7.03 6.01
CA ALA A 74 5.33 7.71 6.52
C ALA A 74 4.95 8.83 7.52
N ALA A 75 3.94 9.62 7.21
CA ALA A 75 3.41 10.64 8.12
C ALA A 75 2.82 10.01 9.40
N TRP A 76 2.05 8.92 9.27
CA TRP A 76 1.52 8.18 10.40
C TRP A 76 2.63 7.63 11.31
N MET A 77 3.67 7.03 10.73
CA MET A 77 4.84 6.56 11.48
C MET A 77 5.55 7.71 12.19
N ASN A 78 5.68 8.86 11.52
CA ASN A 78 6.34 10.04 12.08
C ASN A 78 5.61 10.60 13.31
N ASP A 79 4.28 10.50 13.36
CA ASP A 79 3.48 10.94 14.52
C ASP A 79 3.55 9.95 15.70
N HIS A 80 3.77 8.67 15.43
CA HIS A 80 3.71 7.61 16.43
C HIS A 80 5.08 7.21 16.99
N VAL A 81 6.18 7.68 16.38
CA VAL A 81 7.55 7.34 16.76
C VAL A 81 8.23 8.54 17.41
N GLU A 82 8.88 8.30 18.53
CA GLU A 82 9.70 9.31 19.22
C GLU A 82 10.83 9.81 18.32
N GLU A 83 11.13 11.10 18.39
CA GLU A 83 12.10 11.77 17.53
C GLU A 83 13.48 11.09 17.54
N LYS A 84 13.93 10.63 18.69
CA LYS A 84 15.21 9.91 18.87
C LYS A 84 15.25 8.56 18.12
N MET A 85 14.11 7.92 17.90
CA MET A 85 14.01 6.58 17.32
C MET A 85 13.57 6.60 15.85
N ARG A 86 13.19 7.75 15.31
CA ARG A 86 12.67 7.87 13.94
C ARG A 86 13.61 7.27 12.90
N ALA A 87 14.88 7.66 12.91
CA ALA A 87 15.86 7.16 11.95
C ALA A 87 15.98 5.62 12.00
N THR A 88 16.02 5.06 13.20
CA THR A 88 16.11 3.61 13.42
C THR A 88 14.87 2.89 12.92
N VAL A 89 13.67 3.41 13.22
CA VAL A 89 12.41 2.80 12.81
C VAL A 89 12.26 2.84 11.28
N PHE A 90 12.57 3.98 10.64
CA PHE A 90 12.52 4.07 9.18
C PHE A 90 13.55 3.15 8.51
N SER A 91 14.77 3.07 9.04
CA SER A 91 15.79 2.15 8.52
C SER A 91 15.36 0.69 8.67
N THR A 92 14.86 0.31 9.85
CA THR A 92 14.36 -1.05 10.10
C THR A 92 13.16 -1.38 9.21
N SER A 93 12.23 -0.44 9.02
CA SER A 93 11.09 -0.61 8.12
C SER A 93 11.55 -0.86 6.67
N GLY A 94 12.53 -0.10 6.17
CA GLY A 94 13.09 -0.32 4.84
C GLY A 94 13.80 -1.66 4.69
N GLN A 95 14.50 -2.11 5.73
CA GLN A 95 15.12 -3.45 5.74
C GLN A 95 14.07 -4.55 5.72
N LEU A 96 13.01 -4.44 6.53
CA LEU A 96 11.91 -5.42 6.55
C LEU A 96 11.18 -5.47 5.20
N ASP A 97 10.99 -4.34 4.55
CA ASP A 97 10.41 -4.28 3.19
C ASP A 97 11.30 -5.02 2.19
N SER A 98 12.61 -4.79 2.24
CA SER A 98 13.59 -5.49 1.38
C SER A 98 13.60 -7.00 1.63
N PHE A 99 13.57 -7.44 2.89
CA PHE A 99 13.43 -8.86 3.23
C PHE A 99 12.11 -9.45 2.72
N GLY A 100 11.02 -8.71 2.87
CA GLY A 100 9.72 -9.09 2.34
C GLY A 100 9.76 -9.31 0.83
N GLN A 101 10.45 -8.46 0.08
CA GLN A 101 10.62 -8.59 -1.36
C GLN A 101 11.51 -9.78 -1.74
N ILE A 102 12.61 -10.00 -1.02
CA ILE A 102 13.54 -11.12 -1.27
C ILE A 102 12.86 -12.47 -1.05
N ILE A 103 12.02 -12.60 -0.04
CA ILE A 103 11.33 -13.86 0.29
C ILE A 103 10.00 -13.97 -0.50
N GLY A 104 9.21 -12.92 -0.50
CA GLY A 104 7.89 -12.91 -1.12
C GLY A 104 7.93 -12.97 -2.64
N GLY A 105 8.92 -12.30 -3.27
CA GLY A 105 9.07 -12.29 -4.72
C GLY A 105 9.20 -13.69 -5.32
N PRO A 106 10.16 -14.53 -4.88
CA PRO A 106 10.29 -15.90 -5.36
C PRO A 106 9.07 -16.77 -5.10
N ILE A 107 8.42 -16.64 -3.93
CA ILE A 107 7.20 -17.41 -3.61
C ILE A 107 6.08 -17.07 -4.58
N VAL A 108 5.81 -15.79 -4.77
CA VAL A 108 4.78 -15.32 -5.72
C VAL A 108 5.14 -15.71 -7.15
N GLY A 109 6.43 -15.61 -7.52
CA GLY A 109 6.93 -16.02 -8.84
C GLY A 109 6.74 -17.50 -9.10
N LEU A 110 7.03 -18.37 -8.14
CA LEU A 110 6.79 -19.81 -8.25
C LEU A 110 5.31 -20.14 -8.43
N VAL A 111 4.43 -19.51 -7.65
CA VAL A 111 2.97 -19.69 -7.80
C VAL A 111 2.51 -19.24 -9.18
N ALA A 112 3.00 -18.10 -9.66
CA ALA A 112 2.67 -17.58 -10.98
C ALA A 112 3.15 -18.49 -12.11
N GLN A 113 4.31 -19.14 -11.97
CA GLN A 113 4.85 -20.06 -12.96
C GLN A 113 4.16 -21.42 -12.93
N GLN A 114 3.90 -21.98 -11.75
CA GLN A 114 3.36 -23.35 -11.63
C GLN A 114 1.84 -23.41 -11.81
N VAL A 115 1.13 -22.36 -11.43
CA VAL A 115 -0.33 -22.33 -11.48
C VAL A 115 -0.80 -21.35 -12.55
N SER A 116 -0.68 -20.06 -12.30
CA SER A 116 -0.91 -18.97 -13.27
C SER A 116 -0.60 -17.61 -12.64
N ILE A 117 -0.41 -16.59 -13.49
CA ILE A 117 -0.19 -15.20 -13.07
C ILE A 117 -1.32 -14.67 -12.16
N PRO A 118 -2.62 -14.90 -12.44
CA PRO A 118 -3.71 -14.51 -11.54
C PRO A 118 -3.56 -15.07 -10.12
N TRP A 119 -3.17 -16.33 -9.97
CA TRP A 119 -2.94 -16.93 -8.66
C TRP A 119 -1.74 -16.34 -7.92
N GLY A 120 -0.69 -15.93 -8.63
CA GLY A 120 0.41 -15.16 -8.03
C GLY A 120 -0.07 -13.84 -7.42
N LEU A 121 -0.97 -13.13 -8.11
CA LEU A 121 -1.57 -11.89 -7.61
C LEU A 121 -2.49 -12.11 -6.40
N VAL A 122 -3.28 -13.18 -6.42
CA VAL A 122 -4.11 -13.58 -5.27
C VAL A 122 -3.22 -13.92 -4.07
N CYS A 123 -2.13 -14.64 -4.28
CA CYS A 123 -1.14 -14.94 -3.24
C CYS A 123 -0.56 -13.65 -2.64
N THR A 124 -0.20 -12.68 -3.48
CA THR A 124 0.27 -11.35 -3.02
C THR A 124 -0.80 -10.63 -2.20
N ALA A 125 -2.07 -10.64 -2.65
CA ALA A 125 -3.18 -10.05 -1.91
C ALA A 125 -3.35 -10.71 -0.53
N PHE A 126 -3.22 -12.03 -0.46
CA PHE A 126 -3.30 -12.79 0.79
C PHE A 126 -2.16 -12.46 1.76
N LEU A 127 -0.94 -12.33 1.26
CA LEU A 127 0.23 -11.93 2.07
C LEU A 127 0.09 -10.51 2.64
N LEU A 128 -0.70 -9.64 2.02
CA LEU A 128 -0.96 -8.28 2.50
C LEU A 128 -2.08 -8.20 3.54
N LEU A 129 -2.94 -9.22 3.68
CA LEU A 129 -4.05 -9.22 4.65
C LEU A 129 -3.60 -8.97 6.10
N PRO A 130 -2.53 -9.58 6.63
CA PRO A 130 -2.09 -9.33 7.99
C PRO A 130 -1.80 -7.84 8.26
N ALA A 131 -1.30 -7.10 7.27
CA ALA A 131 -1.03 -5.67 7.40
C ALA A 131 -2.29 -4.86 7.70
N LEU A 132 -3.47 -5.25 7.15
CA LEU A 132 -4.75 -4.59 7.44
C LEU A 132 -5.17 -4.71 8.91
N PHE A 133 -4.83 -5.83 9.55
CA PHE A 133 -5.18 -6.06 10.96
C PHE A 133 -4.18 -5.41 11.93
N LEU A 134 -2.92 -5.30 11.52
CA LEU A 134 -1.86 -4.73 12.37
C LEU A 134 -1.95 -3.21 12.51
N VAL A 135 -2.33 -2.49 11.46
CA VAL A 135 -2.42 -1.02 11.44
C VAL A 135 -3.40 -0.48 12.51
N PRO A 136 -4.65 -0.96 12.63
CA PRO A 136 -5.58 -0.45 13.64
C PRO A 136 -5.17 -0.82 15.06
N VAL A 137 -4.53 -1.98 15.25
CA VAL A 137 -4.05 -2.41 16.57
C VAL A 137 -2.91 -1.51 17.05
N ALA A 138 -2.01 -1.12 16.14
CA ALA A 138 -0.93 -0.20 16.45
C ALA A 138 -1.42 1.23 16.74
N GLY A 139 -2.46 1.70 16.03
CA GLY A 139 -3.06 3.02 16.24
C GLY A 139 -3.84 3.17 17.54
N LYS A 140 -4.48 2.10 18.04
CA LYS A 140 -5.34 2.13 19.24
C LYS A 140 -4.59 2.20 20.57
N LYS A 141 -3.29 2.00 20.59
CA LYS A 141 -2.49 1.98 21.82
C LYS A 141 -2.12 3.36 22.38
N ARG A 142 -2.50 4.45 21.74
CA ARG A 142 -2.15 5.83 22.14
C ARG A 142 -3.33 6.82 22.22
N ASP A 143 -4.56 6.37 22.04
CA ASP A 143 -5.79 7.09 22.42
C ASP A 143 -6.22 6.60 23.82
#